data_b7525e25ba2d48e095a086e75669db67
#
_entry.id   b7525e25ba2d48e095a086e75669db67
#
_cell.length_a   1.000
_cell.length_b   1.000
_cell.length_c   1.000
_cell.angle_alpha   90.00
_cell.angle_beta   90.00
_cell.angle_gamma   90.00
#
_symmetry.space_group_name_H-M   'P 1'
#
loop_
_entity.id
_entity.type
_entity.pdbx_description
1 polymer ?
#
loop_
_entity_poly.entity_id
_entity_poly.type
_entity_poly.pdbx_seq_one_letter_code
_entity_poly.pdbx_strand_id
1 'polypeptide(L)'
;MPRRHEIDTRLQSLEDIGKIMRSMKNLSYMETRKLTRFLDSQQRVVASIEEAARDFLFHYPDLLPRAPGPGTLYLLIGTERGFCGNFNESVRDALDREIGPAGSSPALLVAVGSRLAALVAEDPRLVGSIPGASAAEEVPAVLGQLIPALNRLTTERGVGSLSVVHLDPERDRVQSDPLLPPFRSVPQGAA
;
A
#
# COMPACT_ATOMS: atom_id res chain seq x y z
N MET A 1 44.72 30.55 -7.49
CA MET A 1 44.00 30.37 -6.19
C MET A 1 42.49 30.12 -6.26
N PRO A 2 41.77 30.39 -7.38
CA PRO A 2 40.33 30.10 -7.44
C PRO A 2 39.97 28.62 -7.31
N ARG A 3 40.78 27.71 -7.85
CA ARG A 3 40.54 26.27 -7.84
C ARG A 3 40.48 25.61 -6.43
N ARG A 4 41.29 26.15 -5.49
CA ARG A 4 41.31 25.59 -4.11
C ARG A 4 40.04 25.96 -3.35
N HIS A 5 39.58 27.19 -3.48
CA HIS A 5 38.34 27.63 -2.86
C HIS A 5 37.09 26.89 -3.41
N GLU A 6 37.10 26.60 -4.70
CA GLU A 6 36.03 25.79 -5.32
C GLU A 6 36.01 24.34 -4.79
N ILE A 7 37.19 23.74 -4.59
CA ILE A 7 37.31 22.39 -4.01
C ILE A 7 36.84 22.41 -2.55
N ASP A 8 37.25 23.38 -1.77
CA ASP A 8 36.84 23.49 -0.36
C ASP A 8 35.32 23.68 -0.22
N THR A 9 34.69 24.44 -1.09
CA THR A 9 33.23 24.63 -1.12
C THR A 9 32.52 23.34 -1.48
N ARG A 10 33.05 22.59 -2.44
CA ARG A 10 32.47 21.25 -2.82
C ARG A 10 32.62 20.22 -1.69
N LEU A 11 33.76 20.20 -1.00
CA LEU A 11 33.98 19.34 0.16
C LEU A 11 32.98 19.64 1.28
N GLN A 12 32.80 20.94 1.60
CA GLN A 12 31.84 21.37 2.59
C GLN A 12 30.41 20.94 2.23
N SER A 13 30.01 21.11 0.96
CA SER A 13 28.70 20.68 0.48
C SER A 13 28.52 19.17 0.60
N LEU A 14 29.54 18.36 0.28
CA LEU A 14 29.50 16.91 0.43
C LEU A 14 29.41 16.48 1.90
N GLU A 15 30.13 17.16 2.80
CA GLU A 15 30.03 16.91 4.25
C GLU A 15 28.62 17.20 4.77
N ASP A 16 28.00 18.29 4.33
CA ASP A 16 26.64 18.66 4.75
C ASP A 16 25.60 17.70 4.21
N ILE A 17 25.71 17.27 2.94
CA ILE A 17 24.90 16.17 2.40
C ILE A 17 25.09 14.90 3.23
N GLY A 18 26.32 14.54 3.58
CA GLY A 18 26.63 13.38 4.42
C GLY A 18 25.98 13.46 5.81
N LYS A 19 25.92 14.66 6.42
CA LYS A 19 25.20 14.87 7.70
C LYS A 19 23.71 14.66 7.55
N ILE A 20 23.10 15.21 6.49
CA ILE A 20 21.68 15.05 6.19
C ILE A 20 21.35 13.57 5.99
N MET A 21 22.11 12.86 5.18
CA MET A 21 21.90 11.42 4.92
C MET A 21 21.97 10.58 6.20
N ARG A 22 22.94 10.86 7.10
CA ARG A 22 23.03 10.17 8.40
C ARG A 22 21.81 10.45 9.27
N SER A 23 21.33 11.67 9.32
CA SER A 23 20.13 12.04 10.07
C SER A 23 18.88 11.35 9.52
N MET A 24 18.73 11.31 8.20
CA MET A 24 17.62 10.61 7.54
C MET A 24 17.68 9.09 7.80
N LYS A 25 18.86 8.48 7.74
CA LYS A 25 19.05 7.07 8.08
C LYS A 25 18.61 6.76 9.52
N ASN A 26 19.02 7.58 10.48
CA ASN A 26 18.66 7.39 11.88
C ASN A 26 17.15 7.56 12.11
N LEU A 27 16.54 8.56 11.50
CA LEU A 27 15.10 8.76 11.56
C LEU A 27 14.34 7.56 10.96
N SER A 28 14.72 7.13 9.77
CA SER A 28 14.10 5.96 9.11
C SER A 28 14.23 4.69 9.96
N TYR A 29 15.38 4.48 10.61
CA TYR A 29 15.57 3.34 11.51
C TYR A 29 14.63 3.39 12.72
N MET A 30 14.45 4.57 13.32
CA MET A 30 13.53 4.75 14.44
C MET A 30 12.07 4.51 14.03
N GLU A 31 11.67 5.07 12.89
CA GLU A 31 10.32 4.87 12.33
C GLU A 31 10.06 3.39 11.99
N THR A 32 11.01 2.70 11.37
CA THR A 32 10.89 1.27 11.07
C THR A 32 10.66 0.46 12.35
N ARG A 33 11.44 0.69 13.41
CA ARG A 33 11.24 -0.01 14.69
C ARG A 33 9.89 0.26 15.33
N LYS A 34 9.39 1.48 15.20
CA LYS A 34 8.07 1.87 15.68
C LYS A 34 6.97 1.15 14.92
N LEU A 35 7.05 1.17 13.57
CA LEU A 35 6.10 0.50 12.70
C LEU A 35 6.08 -1.02 12.91
N THR A 36 7.23 -1.66 13.11
CA THR A 36 7.30 -3.11 13.39
C THR A 36 6.49 -3.46 14.66
N ARG A 37 6.61 -2.67 15.73
CA ARG A 37 5.83 -2.91 16.95
C ARG A 37 4.33 -2.74 16.74
N PHE A 38 3.93 -1.76 15.94
CA PHE A 38 2.53 -1.58 15.57
C PHE A 38 2.01 -2.75 14.74
N LEU A 39 2.81 -3.23 13.79
CA LEU A 39 2.45 -4.36 12.93
C LEU A 39 2.19 -5.63 13.77
N ASP A 40 3.07 -5.97 14.70
CA ASP A 40 2.90 -7.12 15.61
C ASP A 40 1.58 -7.03 16.41
N SER A 41 1.20 -5.82 16.83
CA SER A 41 -0.05 -5.60 17.55
C SER A 41 -1.26 -5.74 16.62
N GLN A 42 -1.19 -5.18 15.41
CA GLN A 42 -2.26 -5.28 14.42
C GLN A 42 -2.48 -6.72 13.95
N GLN A 43 -1.42 -7.47 13.72
CA GLN A 43 -1.52 -8.89 13.32
C GLN A 43 -2.28 -9.72 14.37
N ARG A 44 -2.05 -9.47 15.67
CA ARG A 44 -2.81 -10.15 16.73
C ARG A 44 -4.29 -9.78 16.71
N VAL A 45 -4.62 -8.52 16.45
CA VAL A 45 -6.02 -8.08 16.32
C VAL A 45 -6.68 -8.75 15.12
N VAL A 46 -6.00 -8.76 13.97
CA VAL A 46 -6.49 -9.42 12.75
C VAL A 46 -6.73 -10.91 13.00
N ALA A 47 -5.77 -11.62 13.61
CA ALA A 47 -5.90 -13.04 13.94
C ALA A 47 -7.12 -13.31 14.84
N SER A 48 -7.36 -12.45 15.84
CA SER A 48 -8.53 -12.57 16.74
C SER A 48 -9.86 -12.33 16.01
N ILE A 49 -9.89 -11.37 15.07
CA ILE A 49 -11.07 -11.11 14.24
C ILE A 49 -11.33 -12.29 13.29
N GLU A 50 -10.29 -12.85 12.67
CA GLU A 50 -10.41 -14.00 11.77
C GLU A 50 -10.87 -15.26 12.50
N GLU A 51 -10.40 -15.48 13.73
CA GLU A 51 -10.87 -16.59 14.59
C GLU A 51 -12.35 -16.44 14.91
N ALA A 52 -12.76 -15.25 15.38
CA ALA A 52 -14.17 -14.99 15.67
C ALA A 52 -15.05 -15.09 14.42
N ALA A 53 -14.57 -14.62 13.26
CA ALA A 53 -15.29 -14.74 12.01
C ALA A 53 -15.42 -16.20 11.56
N ARG A 54 -14.38 -17.02 11.76
CA ARG A 54 -14.40 -18.45 11.46
C ARG A 54 -15.46 -19.18 12.28
N ASP A 55 -15.48 -18.95 13.58
CA ASP A 55 -16.45 -19.54 14.48
C ASP A 55 -17.88 -19.11 14.13
N PHE A 56 -18.07 -17.82 13.86
CA PHE A 56 -19.37 -17.29 13.48
C PHE A 56 -19.87 -17.88 12.14
N LEU A 57 -19.04 -17.85 11.11
CA LEU A 57 -19.40 -18.33 9.77
C LEU A 57 -19.53 -19.85 9.69
N PHE A 58 -18.90 -20.59 10.61
CA PHE A 58 -19.14 -22.04 10.74
C PHE A 58 -20.59 -22.33 11.13
N HIS A 59 -21.18 -21.50 12.00
CA HIS A 59 -22.58 -21.67 12.41
C HIS A 59 -23.58 -20.96 11.49
N TYR A 60 -23.13 -19.93 10.76
CA TYR A 60 -23.98 -19.08 9.91
C TYR A 60 -23.36 -18.88 8.51
N PRO A 61 -23.17 -19.94 7.72
CA PRO A 61 -22.49 -19.85 6.42
C PRO A 61 -23.20 -18.95 5.41
N ASP A 62 -24.51 -18.81 5.50
CA ASP A 62 -25.31 -17.95 4.63
C ASP A 62 -25.07 -16.46 4.82
N LEU A 63 -24.41 -16.07 5.93
CA LEU A 63 -24.05 -14.67 6.22
C LEU A 63 -22.68 -14.28 5.66
N LEU A 64 -21.99 -15.17 4.94
CA LEU A 64 -20.75 -14.81 4.26
C LEU A 64 -20.99 -13.67 3.29
N PRO A 65 -20.22 -12.56 3.39
CA PRO A 65 -20.39 -11.43 2.50
C PRO A 65 -20.22 -11.84 1.04
N ARG A 66 -21.20 -11.51 0.21
CA ARG A 66 -21.14 -11.73 -1.24
C ARG A 66 -20.56 -10.51 -1.94
N ALA A 67 -19.89 -10.76 -3.06
CA ALA A 67 -19.40 -9.70 -3.91
C ALA A 67 -20.57 -8.82 -4.41
N PRO A 68 -20.57 -7.50 -4.20
CA PRO A 68 -21.69 -6.64 -4.59
C PRO A 68 -21.81 -6.42 -6.11
N GLY A 69 -20.79 -6.80 -6.90
CA GLY A 69 -20.78 -6.62 -8.35
C GLY A 69 -19.62 -7.32 -9.04
N PRO A 70 -19.53 -7.21 -10.37
CA PRO A 70 -18.48 -7.86 -11.16
C PRO A 70 -17.17 -7.06 -11.24
N GLY A 71 -17.17 -5.78 -10.86
CA GLY A 71 -16.04 -4.89 -10.98
C GLY A 71 -14.88 -5.29 -10.05
N THR A 72 -13.65 -5.06 -10.48
CA THR A 72 -12.43 -5.29 -9.71
C THR A 72 -11.71 -3.98 -9.47
N LEU A 73 -11.30 -3.73 -8.22
CA LEU A 73 -10.52 -2.56 -7.82
C LEU A 73 -9.19 -3.03 -7.23
N TYR A 74 -8.11 -2.41 -7.66
CA TYR A 74 -6.78 -2.60 -7.07
C TYR A 74 -6.36 -1.34 -6.32
N LEU A 75 -6.01 -1.53 -5.06
CA LEU A 75 -5.39 -0.51 -4.21
C LEU A 75 -3.88 -0.70 -4.27
N LEU A 76 -3.18 0.28 -4.82
CA LEU A 76 -1.73 0.25 -4.95
C LEU A 76 -1.10 1.05 -3.81
N ILE A 77 -0.26 0.40 -3.01
CA ILE A 77 0.46 1.05 -1.91
C ILE A 77 1.88 1.37 -2.37
N GLY A 78 2.13 2.65 -2.58
CA GLY A 78 3.42 3.20 -2.99
C GLY A 78 4.02 4.17 -1.97
N THR A 79 5.07 4.87 -2.39
CA THR A 79 5.78 5.81 -1.53
C THR A 79 5.25 7.23 -1.68
N GLU A 80 5.24 7.96 -0.56
CA GLU A 80 4.97 9.39 -0.53
C GLU A 80 6.23 10.17 -0.90
N ARG A 81 7.38 9.74 -0.39
CA ARG A 81 8.67 10.40 -0.57
C ARG A 81 9.55 9.72 -1.62
N GLY A 82 10.53 10.44 -2.14
CA GLY A 82 11.58 9.90 -3.02
C GLY A 82 12.64 9.09 -2.27
N PHE A 83 13.67 8.68 -3.00
CA PHE A 83 14.81 7.88 -2.51
C PHE A 83 14.44 6.47 -2.02
N CYS A 84 13.40 5.88 -2.58
CA CYS A 84 12.95 4.52 -2.27
C CYS A 84 13.35 3.50 -3.36
N GLY A 85 14.42 3.79 -4.11
CA GLY A 85 14.89 2.92 -5.20
C GLY A 85 13.81 2.72 -6.26
N ASN A 86 13.65 1.49 -6.71
CA ASN A 86 12.67 1.06 -7.71
C ASN A 86 11.36 0.52 -7.10
N PHE A 87 11.04 0.92 -5.87
CA PHE A 87 9.89 0.38 -5.15
C PHE A 87 8.57 0.58 -5.91
N ASN A 88 8.30 1.81 -6.37
CA ASN A 88 7.05 2.11 -7.07
C ASN A 88 6.95 1.38 -8.43
N GLU A 89 8.07 1.25 -9.12
CA GLU A 89 8.18 0.45 -10.35
C GLU A 89 7.86 -1.02 -10.06
N SER A 90 8.36 -1.57 -8.95
CA SER A 90 8.07 -2.93 -8.54
C SER A 90 6.58 -3.15 -8.24
N VAL A 91 5.90 -2.15 -7.66
CA VAL A 91 4.44 -2.20 -7.44
C VAL A 91 3.69 -2.20 -8.76
N ARG A 92 4.05 -1.32 -9.69
CA ARG A 92 3.45 -1.28 -11.04
C ARG A 92 3.68 -2.60 -11.79
N ASP A 93 4.92 -3.11 -11.77
CA ASP A 93 5.27 -4.35 -12.47
C ASP A 93 4.57 -5.58 -11.88
N ALA A 94 4.29 -5.57 -10.57
CA ALA A 94 3.47 -6.60 -9.93
C ALA A 94 2.01 -6.53 -10.39
N LEU A 95 1.44 -5.34 -10.48
CA LEU A 95 0.12 -5.12 -11.03
C LEU A 95 0.02 -5.60 -12.48
N ASP A 96 0.98 -5.21 -13.34
CA ASP A 96 0.98 -5.58 -14.75
C ASP A 96 1.15 -7.09 -14.97
N ARG A 97 1.83 -7.79 -14.08
CA ARG A 97 1.88 -9.27 -14.10
C ARG A 97 0.55 -9.92 -13.74
N GLU A 98 -0.23 -9.28 -12.88
CA GLU A 98 -1.50 -9.85 -12.40
C GLU A 98 -2.66 -9.58 -13.39
N ILE A 99 -2.77 -8.36 -13.90
CA ILE A 99 -3.92 -7.94 -14.71
C ILE A 99 -3.56 -7.46 -16.11
N GLY A 100 -2.29 -7.55 -16.50
CA GLY A 100 -1.77 -7.04 -17.77
C GLY A 100 -1.47 -5.53 -17.76
N PRO A 101 -0.77 -5.06 -18.82
CA PRO A 101 -0.36 -3.66 -18.94
C PRO A 101 -1.56 -2.69 -19.00
N ALA A 102 -1.28 -1.40 -18.91
CA ALA A 102 -2.27 -0.34 -18.95
C ALA A 102 -3.27 -0.51 -20.10
N GLY A 103 -4.57 -0.46 -19.79
CA GLY A 103 -5.66 -0.59 -20.75
C GLY A 103 -6.03 -2.03 -21.19
N SER A 104 -5.33 -3.07 -20.73
CA SER A 104 -5.65 -4.46 -21.08
C SER A 104 -6.76 -5.09 -20.25
N SER A 105 -7.11 -4.50 -19.10
CA SER A 105 -8.12 -4.99 -18.18
C SER A 105 -9.09 -3.87 -17.79
N PRO A 106 -10.39 -4.16 -17.58
CA PRO A 106 -11.37 -3.20 -17.07
C PRO A 106 -11.24 -2.91 -15.57
N ALA A 107 -10.20 -3.40 -14.91
CA ALA A 107 -9.95 -3.14 -13.50
C ALA A 107 -9.79 -1.65 -13.21
N LEU A 108 -10.22 -1.22 -12.01
CA LEU A 108 -10.03 0.14 -11.52
C LEU A 108 -8.82 0.19 -10.60
N LEU A 109 -8.11 1.30 -10.59
CA LEU A 109 -6.92 1.51 -9.75
C LEU A 109 -7.12 2.71 -8.83
N VAL A 110 -6.69 2.55 -7.57
CA VAL A 110 -6.49 3.65 -6.63
C VAL A 110 -5.05 3.60 -6.13
N ALA A 111 -4.33 4.71 -6.24
CA ALA A 111 -2.95 4.80 -5.78
C ALA A 111 -2.86 5.53 -4.44
N VAL A 112 -2.11 4.98 -3.51
CA VAL A 112 -1.70 5.64 -2.26
C VAL A 112 -0.21 5.95 -2.34
N GLY A 113 0.14 7.21 -2.10
CA GLY A 113 1.51 7.72 -2.21
C GLY A 113 1.75 8.55 -3.47
N SER A 114 2.18 9.79 -3.27
CA SER A 114 2.33 10.78 -4.35
C SER A 114 3.32 10.35 -5.43
N ARG A 115 4.36 9.58 -5.08
CA ARG A 115 5.35 9.09 -6.05
C ARG A 115 4.79 7.99 -6.94
N LEU A 116 4.05 7.06 -6.37
CA LEU A 116 3.37 6.04 -7.15
C LEU A 116 2.27 6.65 -8.01
N ALA A 117 1.46 7.55 -7.44
CA ALA A 117 0.40 8.23 -8.18
C ALA A 117 0.94 8.95 -9.43
N ALA A 118 2.09 9.65 -9.31
CA ALA A 118 2.74 10.28 -10.45
C ALA A 118 3.25 9.28 -11.50
N LEU A 119 3.72 8.08 -11.07
CA LEU A 119 4.19 7.04 -11.98
C LEU A 119 3.05 6.41 -12.81
N VAL A 120 1.86 6.30 -12.22
CA VAL A 120 0.69 5.67 -12.87
C VAL A 120 -0.35 6.70 -13.36
N ALA A 121 0.00 8.00 -13.39
CA ALA A 121 -0.93 9.08 -13.72
C ALA A 121 -1.55 8.97 -15.11
N GLU A 122 -0.86 8.37 -16.07
CA GLU A 122 -1.33 8.18 -17.44
C GLU A 122 -2.11 6.85 -17.64
N ASP A 123 -2.21 6.02 -16.60
CA ASP A 123 -2.96 4.77 -16.69
C ASP A 123 -4.48 5.07 -16.71
N PRO A 124 -5.21 4.70 -17.79
CA PRO A 124 -6.64 4.98 -17.90
C PRO A 124 -7.50 4.29 -16.85
N ARG A 125 -6.96 3.29 -16.16
CA ARG A 125 -7.62 2.56 -15.06
C ARG A 125 -7.57 3.33 -13.74
N LEU A 126 -6.71 4.36 -13.62
CA LEU A 126 -6.57 5.15 -12.39
C LEU A 126 -7.81 6.03 -12.15
N VAL A 127 -8.57 5.73 -11.11
CA VAL A 127 -9.79 6.47 -10.75
C VAL A 127 -9.62 7.36 -9.52
N GLY A 128 -8.50 7.29 -8.84
CA GLY A 128 -8.21 8.14 -7.70
C GLY A 128 -6.80 7.95 -7.15
N SER A 129 -6.33 8.97 -6.44
CA SER A 129 -5.07 8.92 -5.70
C SER A 129 -5.23 9.61 -4.35
N ILE A 130 -4.51 9.11 -3.36
CA ILE A 130 -4.50 9.62 -1.98
C ILE A 130 -3.04 9.79 -1.57
N PRO A 131 -2.66 10.92 -0.96
CA PRO A 131 -1.33 11.07 -0.39
C PRO A 131 -1.04 9.96 0.63
N GLY A 132 0.17 9.45 0.61
CA GLY A 132 0.63 8.45 1.56
C GLY A 132 1.07 9.05 2.89
N ALA A 133 1.31 8.20 3.87
CA ALA A 133 1.91 8.61 5.13
C ALA A 133 3.43 8.78 4.98
N SER A 134 3.98 9.84 5.55
CA SER A 134 5.42 10.08 5.67
C SER A 134 5.99 9.67 7.03
N ALA A 135 5.11 9.48 8.01
CA ALA A 135 5.41 9.02 9.36
C ALA A 135 4.26 8.16 9.90
N ALA A 136 4.53 7.33 10.90
CA ALA A 136 3.55 6.40 11.46
C ALA A 136 2.30 7.11 12.00
N GLU A 137 2.45 8.31 12.55
CA GLU A 137 1.36 9.13 13.09
C GLU A 137 0.35 9.59 12.04
N GLU A 138 0.75 9.67 10.79
CA GLU A 138 -0.11 10.11 9.68
C GLU A 138 -1.01 8.97 9.15
N VAL A 139 -0.67 7.71 9.44
CA VAL A 139 -1.42 6.53 8.94
C VAL A 139 -2.92 6.60 9.26
N PRO A 140 -3.37 6.95 10.49
CA PRO A 140 -4.80 7.05 10.77
C PRO A 140 -5.51 8.10 9.91
N ALA A 141 -4.85 9.23 9.60
CA ALA A 141 -5.42 10.27 8.75
C ALA A 141 -5.54 9.80 7.28
N VAL A 142 -4.54 9.07 6.77
CA VAL A 142 -4.59 8.45 5.44
C VAL A 142 -5.72 7.43 5.36
N LEU A 143 -5.86 6.54 6.35
CA LEU A 143 -6.96 5.59 6.41
C LEU A 143 -8.33 6.27 6.48
N GLY A 144 -8.43 7.38 7.24
CA GLY A 144 -9.64 8.21 7.32
C GLY A 144 -10.08 8.80 5.98
N GLN A 145 -9.16 9.02 5.04
CA GLN A 145 -9.47 9.44 3.66
C GLN A 145 -9.72 8.24 2.74
N LEU A 146 -8.92 7.19 2.87
CA LEU A 146 -8.93 6.01 2.02
C LEU A 146 -10.24 5.22 2.14
N ILE A 147 -10.67 4.91 3.37
CA ILE A 147 -11.85 4.06 3.61
C ILE A 147 -13.13 4.64 3.00
N PRO A 148 -13.48 5.93 3.23
CA PRO A 148 -14.66 6.52 2.57
C PRO A 148 -14.53 6.57 1.05
N ALA A 149 -13.34 6.82 0.50
CA ALA A 149 -13.10 6.84 -0.93
C ALA A 149 -13.32 5.45 -1.55
N LEU A 150 -12.79 4.40 -0.93
CA LEU A 150 -13.00 3.01 -1.38
C LEU A 150 -14.48 2.62 -1.29
N ASN A 151 -15.16 2.92 -0.18
CA ASN A 151 -16.58 2.63 -0.02
C ASN A 151 -17.45 3.30 -1.09
N ARG A 152 -17.16 4.55 -1.41
CA ARG A 152 -17.83 5.27 -2.48
C ARG A 152 -17.60 4.59 -3.84
N LEU A 153 -16.34 4.30 -4.18
CA LEU A 153 -16.00 3.66 -5.46
C LEU A 153 -16.62 2.26 -5.58
N THR A 154 -16.60 1.46 -4.52
CA THR A 154 -17.21 0.13 -4.52
C THR A 154 -18.72 0.19 -4.77
N THR A 155 -19.40 1.18 -4.19
CA THR A 155 -20.84 1.37 -4.37
C THR A 155 -21.19 1.94 -5.75
N GLU A 156 -20.53 3.03 -6.16
CA GLU A 156 -20.85 3.75 -7.40
C GLU A 156 -20.44 3.00 -8.66
N ARG A 157 -19.38 2.21 -8.61
CA ARG A 157 -18.80 1.48 -9.76
C ARG A 157 -19.14 -0.01 -9.79
N GLY A 158 -19.93 -0.50 -8.83
CA GLY A 158 -20.31 -1.91 -8.77
C GLY A 158 -19.12 -2.84 -8.57
N VAL A 159 -18.15 -2.43 -7.74
CA VAL A 159 -16.96 -3.21 -7.45
C VAL A 159 -17.29 -4.39 -6.54
N GLY A 160 -17.05 -5.60 -7.01
CA GLY A 160 -17.27 -6.84 -6.27
C GLY A 160 -16.01 -7.40 -5.63
N SER A 161 -14.84 -7.01 -6.10
CA SER A 161 -13.56 -7.46 -5.52
C SER A 161 -12.61 -6.27 -5.36
N LEU A 162 -11.89 -6.26 -4.24
CA LEU A 162 -10.82 -5.33 -3.94
C LEU A 162 -9.57 -6.12 -3.55
N SER A 163 -8.47 -5.86 -4.21
CA SER A 163 -7.15 -6.40 -3.85
C SER A 163 -6.20 -5.25 -3.52
N VAL A 164 -5.25 -5.48 -2.62
CA VAL A 164 -4.18 -4.54 -2.32
C VAL A 164 -2.86 -5.06 -2.86
N VAL A 165 -2.17 -4.21 -3.63
CA VAL A 165 -0.81 -4.48 -4.12
C VAL A 165 0.16 -3.71 -3.23
N HIS A 166 0.98 -4.44 -2.50
CA HIS A 166 1.88 -3.88 -1.49
C HIS A 166 3.17 -4.70 -1.35
N LEU A 167 4.15 -4.14 -0.66
CA LEU A 167 5.34 -4.89 -0.27
C LEU A 167 5.02 -5.75 0.96
N ASP A 168 5.28 -7.05 0.85
CA ASP A 168 5.33 -7.94 2.01
C ASP A 168 6.69 -7.80 2.68
N PRO A 169 6.76 -7.27 3.91
CA PRO A 169 8.03 -7.02 4.60
C PRO A 169 8.75 -8.32 5.04
N GLU A 170 8.03 -9.44 5.16
CA GLU A 170 8.63 -10.71 5.55
C GLU A 170 9.29 -11.41 4.36
N ARG A 171 8.70 -11.25 3.17
CA ARG A 171 9.19 -11.88 1.94
C ARG A 171 10.01 -10.95 1.06
N ASP A 172 10.12 -9.68 1.43
CA ASP A 172 10.80 -8.61 0.68
C ASP A 172 10.39 -8.59 -0.80
N ARG A 173 9.11 -8.77 -1.06
CA ARG A 173 8.54 -8.76 -2.41
C ARG A 173 7.18 -8.10 -2.47
N VAL A 174 6.87 -7.49 -3.60
CA VAL A 174 5.53 -6.97 -3.87
C VAL A 174 4.59 -8.13 -4.20
N GLN A 175 3.43 -8.13 -3.55
CA GLN A 175 2.36 -9.11 -3.73
C GLN A 175 0.99 -8.42 -3.77
N SER A 176 -0.02 -9.17 -4.17
CA SER A 176 -1.42 -8.76 -4.18
C SER A 176 -2.21 -9.64 -3.24
N ASP A 177 -2.92 -9.02 -2.31
CA ASP A 177 -3.76 -9.70 -1.34
C ASP A 177 -5.23 -9.25 -1.48
N PRO A 178 -6.19 -10.18 -1.52
CA PRO A 178 -7.61 -9.84 -1.61
C PRO A 178 -8.10 -9.26 -0.27
N LEU A 179 -8.82 -8.12 -0.35
CA LEU A 179 -9.48 -7.47 0.80
C LEU A 179 -11.00 -7.64 0.78
N LEU A 180 -11.62 -7.64 -0.42
CA LEU A 180 -13.06 -7.81 -0.57
C LEU A 180 -13.39 -8.92 -1.59
N PRO A 181 -14.43 -9.69 -1.31
CA PRO A 181 -15.16 -9.82 -0.05
C PRO A 181 -14.27 -10.40 1.05
N PRO A 182 -14.48 -9.98 2.33
CA PRO A 182 -13.67 -10.42 3.44
C PRO A 182 -13.94 -11.92 3.74
N PHE A 183 -13.02 -12.55 4.46
CA PHE A 183 -13.13 -13.92 4.96
C PHE A 183 -13.24 -15.03 3.90
N ARG A 184 -12.81 -14.79 2.66
CA ARG A 184 -12.79 -15.82 1.61
C ARG A 184 -11.90 -17.02 1.95
N SER A 185 -10.86 -16.81 2.74
CA SER A 185 -9.91 -17.84 3.17
C SER A 185 -10.41 -18.67 4.35
N VAL A 186 -11.54 -18.30 4.97
CA VAL A 186 -12.15 -19.08 6.05
C VAL A 186 -12.74 -20.33 5.45
N PRO A 187 -12.28 -21.56 5.84
CA PRO A 187 -12.84 -22.80 5.34
C PRO A 187 -14.33 -22.84 5.62
N GLN A 188 -15.13 -22.98 4.58
CA GLN A 188 -16.56 -23.30 4.75
C GLN A 188 -16.60 -24.70 5.31
N GLY A 189 -17.19 -24.87 6.50
CA GLY A 189 -17.35 -26.17 7.10
C GLY A 189 -17.98 -27.14 6.10
N ALA A 190 -17.32 -28.27 5.89
CA ALA A 190 -17.94 -29.37 5.16
C ALA A 190 -19.20 -29.75 5.92
N ALA A 191 -20.36 -29.65 5.28
CA ALA A 191 -21.63 -30.14 5.75
C ALA A 191 -21.59 -31.67 5.86
#